data_47c7e6d8792df3342e1317fdde8662f2
#
_entry.id   47c7e6d8792df3342e1317fdde8662f2
#
_cell.length_a   1.000
_cell.length_b   1.000
_cell.length_c   1.000
_cell.angle_alpha   90.00
_cell.angle_beta   90.00
_cell.angle_gamma   90.00
#
_symmetry.space_group_name_H-M   'P 1'
#
loop_
_entity.id
_entity.type
_entity.pdbx_description
1 polymer ?
#
loop_
_entity_poly.entity_id
_entity_poly.type
_entity_poly.pdbx_seq_one_letter_code
_entity_poly.pdbx_strand_id
1 'polypeptide(L)'
;CYGRGGTSATVTDAALILGYIDPGYFLGGSMPLDMVRAHEVMLRDVGAPLGLDLHQSAAAVIAVMTENMVAAIEDVTVNQGIDPRDALLVGGGGAAGLNAVKIARRLGCTKVIIPDVGAALSAAGGHLSDLGTEFAKLHVTSCSRFDYAGVNRTPASLNDQCEQFVADTGLPVFDQRIEFFVEARYAEQIWEIEVPLSTSEFSAQNEIDALAEEFHKIHRELFASMTENQR
;
A
#
# COMPACT_ATOMS: atom_id res chain seq x y z
N CYS A 1 18.19 -11.65 17.85
CA CYS A 1 17.71 -12.97 18.34
C CYS A 1 17.87 -14.15 17.38
N TYR A 2 18.03 -13.92 16.07
CA TYR A 2 18.12 -15.02 15.08
C TYR A 2 19.46 -15.80 15.06
N GLY A 3 20.46 -15.41 15.86
CA GLY A 3 21.78 -16.07 15.87
C GLY A 3 22.60 -15.95 14.56
N ARG A 4 22.29 -14.97 13.70
CA ARG A 4 22.93 -14.79 12.38
C ARG A 4 23.95 -13.65 12.34
N GLY A 5 24.60 -13.34 13.47
CA GLY A 5 25.66 -12.34 13.55
C GLY A 5 25.17 -10.89 13.74
N GLY A 6 23.89 -10.63 13.89
CA GLY A 6 23.38 -9.32 14.23
C GLY A 6 23.90 -8.82 15.57
N THR A 7 24.25 -7.53 15.64
CA THR A 7 24.87 -6.93 16.82
C THR A 7 24.06 -5.78 17.44
N SER A 8 23.00 -5.32 16.79
CA SER A 8 22.15 -4.21 17.24
C SER A 8 20.77 -4.69 17.63
N ALA A 9 20.11 -3.96 18.54
CA ALA A 9 18.72 -4.23 18.93
C ALA A 9 17.75 -4.06 17.75
N THR A 10 16.74 -4.92 17.66
CA THR A 10 15.71 -4.91 16.63
C THR A 10 14.32 -4.96 17.23
N VAL A 11 13.31 -4.64 16.41
CA VAL A 11 11.89 -4.80 16.78
C VAL A 11 11.56 -6.24 17.15
N THR A 12 12.17 -7.22 16.49
CA THR A 12 11.97 -8.65 16.81
C THR A 12 12.51 -8.99 18.20
N ASP A 13 13.66 -8.43 18.59
CA ASP A 13 14.20 -8.60 19.96
C ASP A 13 13.23 -7.99 20.98
N ALA A 14 12.66 -6.83 20.70
CA ALA A 14 11.66 -6.21 21.58
C ALA A 14 10.39 -7.06 21.70
N ALA A 15 9.88 -7.59 20.59
CA ALA A 15 8.70 -8.46 20.57
C ALA A 15 8.95 -9.77 21.33
N LEU A 16 10.16 -10.33 21.23
CA LEU A 16 10.60 -11.51 21.95
C LEU A 16 10.64 -11.25 23.47
N ILE A 17 11.25 -10.14 23.90
CA ILE A 17 11.34 -9.72 25.32
C ILE A 17 9.97 -9.50 25.93
N LEU A 18 9.04 -8.92 25.18
CA LEU A 18 7.66 -8.67 25.64
C LEU A 18 6.76 -9.90 25.59
N GLY A 19 7.28 -11.07 25.15
CA GLY A 19 6.53 -12.31 25.07
C GLY A 19 5.52 -12.37 23.93
N TYR A 20 5.65 -11.51 22.92
CA TYR A 20 4.80 -11.56 21.71
C TYR A 20 5.21 -12.69 20.77
N ILE A 21 6.43 -13.20 20.90
CA ILE A 21 7.00 -14.31 20.14
C ILE A 21 7.51 -15.35 21.13
N ASP A 22 7.14 -16.61 20.93
CA ASP A 22 7.68 -17.74 21.68
C ASP A 22 9.07 -18.10 21.12
N PRO A 23 10.14 -18.05 21.93
CA PRO A 23 11.49 -18.35 21.48
C PRO A 23 11.68 -19.80 21.03
N GLY A 24 10.88 -20.72 21.54
CA GLY A 24 10.97 -22.14 21.21
C GLY A 24 10.06 -22.58 20.05
N TYR A 25 9.09 -21.74 19.65
CA TYR A 25 8.12 -22.13 18.65
C TYR A 25 8.17 -21.24 17.37
N PHE A 26 9.19 -20.41 17.23
CA PHE A 26 9.32 -19.57 16.04
C PHE A 26 9.47 -20.44 14.77
N LEU A 27 8.70 -20.10 13.72
CA LEU A 27 8.58 -20.89 12.49
C LEU A 27 8.20 -22.38 12.76
N GLY A 28 7.25 -22.60 13.68
CA GLY A 28 6.83 -23.95 14.04
C GLY A 28 7.91 -24.74 14.79
N GLY A 29 8.82 -24.05 15.49
CA GLY A 29 9.92 -24.64 16.23
C GLY A 29 11.17 -24.97 15.40
N SER A 30 11.17 -24.66 14.10
CA SER A 30 12.31 -24.91 13.22
C SER A 30 13.49 -23.94 13.45
N MET A 31 13.26 -22.83 14.16
CA MET A 31 14.29 -21.82 14.46
C MET A 31 14.16 -21.36 15.92
N PRO A 32 15.02 -21.84 16.84
CA PRO A 32 15.07 -21.30 18.18
C PRO A 32 15.62 -19.86 18.17
N LEU A 33 15.04 -18.98 18.98
CA LEU A 33 15.49 -17.61 19.12
C LEU A 33 16.38 -17.44 20.35
N ASP A 34 17.44 -16.63 20.20
CA ASP A 34 18.40 -16.35 21.28
C ASP A 34 17.88 -15.19 22.16
N MET A 35 17.25 -15.57 23.27
CA MET A 35 16.72 -14.63 24.26
C MET A 35 17.84 -13.88 24.98
N VAL A 36 18.98 -14.57 25.30
CA VAL A 36 20.07 -13.95 26.01
C VAL A 36 20.66 -12.80 25.18
N ARG A 37 20.90 -13.05 23.92
CA ARG A 37 21.41 -12.06 23.00
C ARG A 37 20.43 -10.87 22.83
N ALA A 38 19.13 -11.16 22.74
CA ALA A 38 18.11 -10.13 22.66
C ALA A 38 18.12 -9.21 23.89
N HIS A 39 18.28 -9.76 25.11
CA HIS A 39 18.38 -8.99 26.35
C HIS A 39 19.63 -8.10 26.35
N GLU A 40 20.80 -8.68 26.03
CA GLU A 40 22.07 -7.96 26.00
C GLU A 40 22.02 -6.75 25.07
N VAL A 41 21.59 -6.93 23.81
CA VAL A 41 21.56 -5.84 22.83
C VAL A 41 20.51 -4.80 23.19
N MET A 42 19.36 -5.19 23.72
CA MET A 42 18.30 -4.27 24.12
C MET A 42 18.74 -3.36 25.28
N LEU A 43 19.36 -3.93 26.31
CA LEU A 43 19.89 -3.14 27.43
C LEU A 43 21.03 -2.25 27.01
N ARG A 44 21.95 -2.73 26.16
CA ARG A 44 23.09 -1.96 25.69
C ARG A 44 22.68 -0.79 24.80
N ASP A 45 21.83 -1.06 23.79
CA ASP A 45 21.55 -0.11 22.72
C ASP A 45 20.43 0.86 23.09
N VAL A 46 19.49 0.45 23.96
CA VAL A 46 18.31 1.24 24.33
C VAL A 46 18.27 1.53 25.83
N GLY A 47 18.39 0.51 26.66
CA GLY A 47 18.22 0.64 28.11
C GLY A 47 19.26 1.55 28.74
N ALA A 48 20.53 1.29 28.53
CA ALA A 48 21.63 2.07 29.14
C ALA A 48 21.65 3.54 28.70
N PRO A 49 21.48 3.89 27.41
CA PRO A 49 21.44 5.28 26.97
C PRO A 49 20.24 6.07 27.52
N LEU A 50 19.09 5.40 27.74
CA LEU A 50 17.85 6.05 28.18
C LEU A 50 17.52 5.88 29.66
N GLY A 51 18.33 5.13 30.41
CA GLY A 51 18.08 4.83 31.82
C GLY A 51 16.83 3.96 32.05
N LEU A 52 16.50 3.07 31.08
CA LEU A 52 15.33 2.22 31.11
C LEU A 52 15.68 0.77 31.49
N ASP A 53 14.77 0.09 32.15
CA ASP A 53 14.90 -1.37 32.34
C ASP A 53 14.63 -2.12 31.03
N LEU A 54 14.82 -3.44 31.03
CA LEU A 54 14.70 -4.31 29.87
C LEU A 54 13.32 -4.22 29.21
N HIS A 55 12.25 -4.31 30.01
CA HIS A 55 10.87 -4.33 29.51
C HIS A 55 10.44 -2.93 29.05
N GLN A 56 10.86 -1.88 29.75
CA GLN A 56 10.64 -0.50 29.34
C GLN A 56 11.34 -0.20 28.01
N SER A 57 12.58 -0.69 27.83
CA SER A 57 13.33 -0.55 26.58
C SER A 57 12.61 -1.23 25.41
N ALA A 58 12.18 -2.47 25.60
CA ALA A 58 11.43 -3.21 24.58
C ALA A 58 10.08 -2.54 24.25
N ALA A 59 9.36 -2.05 25.27
CA ALA A 59 8.11 -1.34 25.09
C ALA A 59 8.31 -0.01 24.33
N ALA A 60 9.39 0.73 24.61
CA ALA A 60 9.73 1.95 23.88
C ALA A 60 10.02 1.70 22.40
N VAL A 61 10.76 0.63 22.07
CA VAL A 61 11.00 0.23 20.66
C VAL A 61 9.70 -0.08 19.94
N ILE A 62 8.80 -0.85 20.56
CA ILE A 62 7.49 -1.16 19.96
C ILE A 62 6.63 0.10 19.83
N ALA A 63 6.69 1.04 20.77
CA ALA A 63 5.95 2.28 20.68
C ALA A 63 6.43 3.14 19.50
N VAL A 64 7.73 3.34 19.35
CA VAL A 64 8.33 4.09 18.22
C VAL A 64 7.97 3.45 16.88
N MET A 65 8.09 2.11 16.77
CA MET A 65 7.66 1.38 15.58
C MET A 65 6.18 1.64 15.27
N THR A 66 5.32 1.58 16.30
CA THR A 66 3.89 1.83 16.12
C THR A 66 3.61 3.23 15.59
N GLU A 67 4.24 4.26 16.16
CA GLU A 67 4.06 5.65 15.70
C GLU A 67 4.57 5.85 14.27
N ASN A 68 5.70 5.26 13.89
CA ASN A 68 6.18 5.32 12.52
C ASN A 68 5.22 4.66 11.53
N MET A 69 4.61 3.53 11.89
CA MET A 69 3.61 2.86 11.05
C MET A 69 2.32 3.68 10.97
N VAL A 70 1.87 4.25 12.08
CA VAL A 70 0.69 5.14 12.12
C VAL A 70 0.90 6.33 11.21
N ALA A 71 2.04 7.02 11.33
CA ALA A 71 2.35 8.17 10.49
C ALA A 71 2.35 7.82 8.99
N ALA A 72 2.92 6.67 8.61
CA ALA A 72 2.91 6.21 7.23
C ALA A 72 1.49 5.87 6.72
N ILE A 73 0.64 5.31 7.58
CA ILE A 73 -0.75 5.01 7.23
C ILE A 73 -1.56 6.31 7.10
N GLU A 74 -1.38 7.26 8.01
CA GLU A 74 -2.04 8.58 7.94
C GLU A 74 -1.63 9.32 6.66
N ASP A 75 -0.34 9.26 6.28
CA ASP A 75 0.15 9.89 5.07
C ASP A 75 -0.54 9.35 3.80
N VAL A 76 -0.66 8.04 3.67
CA VAL A 76 -1.30 7.43 2.49
C VAL A 76 -2.84 7.48 2.54
N THR A 77 -3.47 7.64 3.68
CA THR A 77 -4.94 7.71 3.80
C THR A 77 -5.44 9.14 3.77
N VAL A 78 -4.89 10.02 4.59
CA VAL A 78 -5.31 11.43 4.70
C VAL A 78 -5.06 12.17 3.38
N ASN A 79 -3.93 11.93 2.72
CA ASN A 79 -3.63 12.53 1.42
C ASN A 79 -4.58 12.08 0.30
N GLN A 80 -5.30 10.97 0.49
CA GLN A 80 -6.36 10.49 -0.39
C GLN A 80 -7.77 10.87 0.10
N GLY A 81 -7.88 11.68 1.13
CA GLY A 81 -9.17 12.08 1.71
C GLY A 81 -9.88 10.98 2.50
N ILE A 82 -9.17 9.92 2.89
CA ILE A 82 -9.71 8.82 3.69
C ILE A 82 -9.47 9.12 5.17
N ASP A 83 -10.53 9.15 5.97
CA ASP A 83 -10.41 9.19 7.43
C ASP A 83 -10.11 7.78 7.97
N PRO A 84 -8.95 7.52 8.59
CA PRO A 84 -8.63 6.21 9.12
C PRO A 84 -9.63 5.69 10.16
N ARG A 85 -10.37 6.57 10.84
CA ARG A 85 -11.38 6.20 11.85
C ARG A 85 -12.58 5.48 11.25
N ASP A 86 -12.90 5.79 9.99
CA ASP A 86 -14.00 5.17 9.24
C ASP A 86 -13.53 3.92 8.47
N ALA A 87 -12.22 3.65 8.47
CA ALA A 87 -11.64 2.53 7.78
C ALA A 87 -11.66 1.23 8.60
N LEU A 88 -11.61 0.11 7.89
CA LEU A 88 -11.40 -1.22 8.45
C LEU A 88 -9.92 -1.61 8.28
N LEU A 89 -9.23 -1.83 9.38
CA LEU A 89 -7.84 -2.27 9.33
C LEU A 89 -7.75 -3.78 9.08
N VAL A 90 -7.09 -4.18 8.02
CA VAL A 90 -6.78 -5.59 7.73
C VAL A 90 -5.32 -5.86 8.04
N GLY A 91 -5.07 -6.76 8.98
CA GLY A 91 -3.72 -7.20 9.35
C GLY A 91 -3.31 -8.45 8.56
N GLY A 92 -2.27 -8.33 7.71
CA GLY A 92 -1.75 -9.45 6.94
C GLY A 92 -0.22 -9.52 6.94
N GLY A 93 0.33 -10.73 6.84
CA GLY A 93 1.75 -11.01 6.95
C GLY A 93 2.14 -11.61 8.30
N GLY A 94 3.32 -12.21 8.38
CA GLY A 94 3.79 -12.94 9.56
C GLY A 94 3.91 -12.10 10.84
N ALA A 95 4.11 -10.77 10.72
CA ALA A 95 4.26 -9.86 11.86
C ALA A 95 3.02 -9.00 12.14
N ALA A 96 1.99 -9.05 11.31
CA ALA A 96 0.82 -8.16 11.43
C ALA A 96 0.09 -8.31 12.76
N GLY A 97 -0.04 -9.54 13.28
CA GLY A 97 -0.66 -9.81 14.56
C GLY A 97 0.02 -9.13 15.76
N LEU A 98 1.32 -8.83 15.66
CA LEU A 98 2.09 -8.23 16.75
C LEU A 98 1.66 -6.80 17.07
N ASN A 99 1.22 -6.06 16.07
CA ASN A 99 1.02 -4.61 16.21
C ASN A 99 -0.31 -4.08 15.70
N ALA A 100 -1.09 -4.85 14.95
CA ALA A 100 -2.34 -4.42 14.31
C ALA A 100 -3.32 -3.74 15.28
N VAL A 101 -3.49 -4.30 16.49
CA VAL A 101 -4.39 -3.73 17.52
C VAL A 101 -3.88 -2.39 18.05
N LYS A 102 -2.56 -2.24 18.22
CA LYS A 102 -1.97 -0.96 18.67
C LYS A 102 -2.11 0.11 17.61
N ILE A 103 -1.85 -0.23 16.35
CA ILE A 103 -2.04 0.65 15.19
C ILE A 103 -3.51 1.08 15.10
N ALA A 104 -4.46 0.14 15.15
CA ALA A 104 -5.88 0.44 15.10
C ALA A 104 -6.32 1.42 16.21
N ARG A 105 -5.86 1.20 17.45
CA ARG A 105 -6.15 2.11 18.57
C ARG A 105 -5.60 3.52 18.34
N ARG A 106 -4.39 3.62 17.79
CA ARG A 106 -3.77 4.94 17.50
C ARG A 106 -4.48 5.67 16.37
N LEU A 107 -4.89 4.96 15.32
CA LEU A 107 -5.66 5.51 14.20
C LEU A 107 -7.14 5.77 14.53
N GLY A 108 -7.64 5.25 15.66
CA GLY A 108 -9.06 5.32 16.02
C GLY A 108 -9.93 4.34 15.23
N CYS A 109 -9.34 3.35 14.55
CA CYS A 109 -10.10 2.30 13.87
C CYS A 109 -10.85 1.44 14.91
N THR A 110 -12.14 1.24 14.67
CA THR A 110 -13.01 0.46 15.60
C THR A 110 -13.00 -1.03 15.31
N LYS A 111 -12.50 -1.42 14.12
CA LYS A 111 -12.50 -2.81 13.64
C LYS A 111 -11.16 -3.19 13.06
N VAL A 112 -10.71 -4.40 13.42
CA VAL A 112 -9.51 -5.03 12.86
C VAL A 112 -9.89 -6.43 12.39
N ILE A 113 -9.50 -6.79 11.17
CA ILE A 113 -9.61 -8.14 10.65
C ILE A 113 -8.21 -8.74 10.52
N ILE A 114 -8.03 -9.92 11.08
CA ILE A 114 -6.87 -10.79 10.83
C ILE A 114 -7.44 -12.06 10.21
N PRO A 115 -7.30 -12.26 8.88
CA PRO A 115 -7.83 -13.44 8.21
C PRO A 115 -7.13 -14.73 8.70
N ASP A 116 -7.80 -15.86 8.58
CA ASP A 116 -7.21 -17.17 8.91
C ASP A 116 -5.90 -17.43 8.14
N VAL A 117 -5.85 -16.96 6.88
CA VAL A 117 -4.66 -16.99 6.04
C VAL A 117 -3.72 -15.78 6.29
N GLY A 118 -3.93 -15.03 7.35
CA GLY A 118 -3.27 -13.74 7.61
C GLY A 118 -1.74 -13.81 7.52
N ALA A 119 -1.12 -14.85 8.04
CA ALA A 119 0.33 -15.04 7.99
C ALA A 119 0.87 -15.19 6.55
N ALA A 120 0.07 -15.71 5.62
CA ALA A 120 0.39 -15.94 4.22
C ALA A 120 -0.51 -15.13 3.27
N LEU A 121 -1.05 -13.98 3.71
CA LEU A 121 -2.06 -13.22 3.00
C LEU A 121 -1.61 -12.81 1.60
N SER A 122 -0.36 -12.41 1.42
CA SER A 122 0.20 -12.05 0.11
C SER A 122 0.22 -13.25 -0.84
N ALA A 123 0.60 -14.43 -0.36
CA ALA A 123 0.60 -15.64 -1.18
C ALA A 123 -0.83 -16.08 -1.53
N ALA A 124 -1.76 -15.99 -0.58
CA ALA A 124 -3.18 -16.27 -0.81
C ALA A 124 -3.78 -15.28 -1.82
N GLY A 125 -3.46 -13.99 -1.69
CA GLY A 125 -3.87 -12.96 -2.63
C GLY A 125 -3.32 -13.21 -4.04
N GLY A 126 -2.02 -13.49 -4.17
CA GLY A 126 -1.42 -13.80 -5.46
C GLY A 126 -1.98 -15.07 -6.12
N HIS A 127 -2.47 -16.03 -5.32
CA HIS A 127 -3.12 -17.23 -5.84
C HIS A 127 -4.58 -17.01 -6.27
N LEU A 128 -5.26 -16.05 -5.67
CA LEU A 128 -6.67 -15.74 -5.92
C LEU A 128 -6.87 -14.55 -6.86
N SER A 129 -5.82 -13.76 -7.09
CA SER A 129 -5.91 -12.60 -7.97
C SER A 129 -5.95 -13.01 -9.43
N ASP A 130 -6.68 -12.22 -10.21
CA ASP A 130 -6.59 -12.28 -11.66
C ASP A 130 -5.18 -11.92 -12.13
N LEU A 131 -4.76 -12.48 -13.24
CA LEU A 131 -3.50 -12.14 -13.87
C LEU A 131 -3.69 -10.83 -14.64
N GLY A 132 -3.01 -9.79 -14.22
CA GLY A 132 -3.09 -8.48 -14.84
C GLY A 132 -1.72 -7.82 -14.97
N THR A 133 -1.64 -6.90 -15.92
CA THR A 133 -0.49 -6.01 -16.09
C THR A 133 -0.98 -4.65 -16.54
N GLU A 134 -0.12 -3.65 -16.40
CA GLU A 134 -0.36 -2.29 -16.85
C GLU A 134 0.77 -1.86 -17.78
N PHE A 135 0.40 -1.19 -18.85
CA PHE A 135 1.35 -0.56 -19.77
C PHE A 135 1.01 0.92 -19.89
N ALA A 136 2.01 1.76 -19.74
CA ALA A 136 1.88 3.21 -19.84
C ALA A 136 2.74 3.77 -20.97
N LYS A 137 2.26 4.82 -21.62
CA LYS A 137 2.99 5.54 -22.65
C LYS A 137 2.73 7.04 -22.52
N LEU A 138 3.81 7.80 -22.41
CA LEU A 138 3.72 9.24 -22.31
C LEU A 138 3.33 9.86 -23.66
N HIS A 139 2.21 10.61 -23.65
CA HIS A 139 1.83 11.52 -24.73
C HIS A 139 1.12 12.72 -24.10
N VAL A 140 1.69 13.92 -24.26
CA VAL A 140 1.19 15.13 -23.63
C VAL A 140 0.35 15.92 -24.61
N THR A 141 -0.90 16.21 -24.23
CA THR A 141 -1.82 17.07 -24.97
C THR A 141 -2.67 17.93 -24.01
N SER A 142 -3.49 18.82 -24.53
CA SER A 142 -4.45 19.58 -23.72
C SER A 142 -5.81 19.67 -24.42
N CYS A 143 -6.89 19.80 -23.63
CA CYS A 143 -8.23 19.93 -24.20
C CYS A 143 -8.38 21.15 -25.14
N SER A 144 -7.60 22.22 -24.91
CA SER A 144 -7.59 23.42 -25.77
C SER A 144 -6.79 23.26 -27.07
N ARG A 145 -5.88 22.32 -27.15
CA ARG A 145 -5.06 21.97 -28.33
C ARG A 145 -4.85 20.46 -28.37
N PHE A 146 -5.92 19.74 -28.65
CA PHE A 146 -5.91 18.28 -28.60
C PHE A 146 -5.24 17.68 -29.84
N ASP A 147 -4.22 16.86 -29.63
CA ASP A 147 -3.53 16.12 -30.70
C ASP A 147 -4.24 14.79 -30.97
N TYR A 148 -5.29 14.83 -31.77
CA TYR A 148 -6.06 13.62 -32.15
C TYR A 148 -5.17 12.52 -32.72
N ALA A 149 -4.23 12.89 -33.61
CA ALA A 149 -3.40 11.90 -34.29
C ALA A 149 -2.40 11.24 -33.33
N GLY A 150 -1.82 11.99 -32.40
CA GLY A 150 -0.90 11.46 -31.41
C GLY A 150 -1.61 10.62 -30.35
N VAL A 151 -2.73 11.14 -29.84
CA VAL A 151 -3.53 10.42 -28.85
C VAL A 151 -4.02 9.09 -29.40
N ASN A 152 -4.63 9.04 -30.59
CA ASN A 152 -5.20 7.81 -31.15
C ASN A 152 -4.15 6.73 -31.50
N ARG A 153 -2.89 7.10 -31.73
CA ARG A 153 -1.81 6.11 -31.91
C ARG A 153 -1.37 5.44 -30.62
N THR A 154 -1.61 6.06 -29.48
CA THR A 154 -1.15 5.57 -28.19
C THR A 154 -1.91 4.34 -27.71
N PRO A 155 -3.27 4.33 -27.67
CA PRO A 155 -4.05 3.14 -27.30
C PRO A 155 -3.79 1.94 -28.20
N ALA A 156 -3.65 2.14 -29.52
CA ALA A 156 -3.35 1.03 -30.44
C ALA A 156 -2.01 0.34 -30.07
N SER A 157 -0.98 1.13 -29.81
CA SER A 157 0.33 0.60 -29.39
C SER A 157 0.30 -0.07 -28.02
N LEU A 158 -0.56 0.38 -27.10
CA LEU A 158 -0.73 -0.23 -25.77
C LEU A 158 -1.55 -1.52 -25.87
N ASN A 159 -2.57 -1.55 -26.73
CA ASN A 159 -3.35 -2.75 -26.99
C ASN A 159 -2.49 -3.91 -27.50
N ASP A 160 -1.58 -3.63 -28.44
CA ASP A 160 -0.64 -4.64 -28.95
C ASP A 160 0.21 -5.25 -27.82
N GLN A 161 0.64 -4.43 -26.84
CA GLN A 161 1.39 -4.91 -25.69
C GLN A 161 0.52 -5.76 -24.74
N CYS A 162 -0.75 -5.36 -24.53
CA CYS A 162 -1.69 -6.14 -23.73
C CYS A 162 -1.97 -7.51 -24.37
N GLU A 163 -2.19 -7.56 -25.68
CA GLU A 163 -2.41 -8.81 -26.40
C GLU A 163 -1.16 -9.71 -26.36
N GLN A 164 0.02 -9.12 -26.51
CA GLN A 164 1.28 -9.86 -26.41
C GLN A 164 1.46 -10.44 -24.99
N PHE A 165 1.17 -9.66 -23.94
CA PHE A 165 1.23 -10.16 -22.57
C PHE A 165 0.33 -11.37 -22.38
N VAL A 166 -0.93 -11.32 -22.83
CA VAL A 166 -1.84 -12.45 -22.75
C VAL A 166 -1.31 -13.67 -23.50
N ALA A 167 -0.78 -13.48 -24.70
CA ALA A 167 -0.18 -14.57 -25.48
C ALA A 167 1.02 -15.22 -24.78
N ASP A 168 1.88 -14.39 -24.17
CA ASP A 168 3.11 -14.85 -23.49
C ASP A 168 2.83 -15.63 -22.22
N THR A 169 1.64 -15.47 -21.59
CA THR A 169 1.27 -16.27 -20.40
C THR A 169 1.16 -17.75 -20.70
N GLY A 170 0.79 -18.13 -21.91
CA GLY A 170 0.54 -19.53 -22.30
C GLY A 170 -0.62 -20.18 -21.55
N LEU A 171 -1.40 -19.41 -20.80
CA LEU A 171 -2.53 -19.89 -19.99
C LEU A 171 -3.85 -19.87 -20.78
N PRO A 172 -4.80 -20.76 -20.48
CA PRO A 172 -6.14 -20.65 -21.03
C PRO A 172 -6.81 -19.38 -20.49
N VAL A 173 -7.25 -18.53 -21.40
CA VAL A 173 -7.95 -17.29 -21.06
C VAL A 173 -9.45 -17.57 -21.03
N PHE A 174 -10.09 -17.38 -19.87
CA PHE A 174 -11.54 -17.54 -19.69
C PHE A 174 -12.30 -16.23 -19.86
N ASP A 175 -11.65 -15.12 -19.46
CA ASP A 175 -12.15 -13.76 -19.62
C ASP A 175 -10.95 -12.83 -19.81
N GLN A 176 -11.10 -11.83 -20.68
CA GLN A 176 -10.08 -10.84 -20.93
C GLN A 176 -10.72 -9.45 -21.00
N ARG A 177 -10.18 -8.51 -20.24
CA ARG A 177 -10.63 -7.12 -20.24
C ARG A 177 -9.41 -6.20 -20.38
N ILE A 178 -9.51 -5.27 -21.33
CA ILE A 178 -8.54 -4.18 -21.49
C ILE A 178 -9.27 -2.89 -21.16
N GLU A 179 -8.74 -2.13 -20.22
CA GLU A 179 -9.26 -0.83 -19.83
C GLU A 179 -8.21 0.23 -20.12
N PHE A 180 -8.66 1.39 -20.61
CA PHE A 180 -7.79 2.52 -20.89
C PHE A 180 -8.07 3.65 -19.91
N PHE A 181 -6.99 4.27 -19.46
CA PHE A 181 -7.01 5.40 -18.56
C PHE A 181 -6.10 6.51 -19.09
N VAL A 182 -6.32 7.72 -18.62
CA VAL A 182 -5.41 8.85 -18.85
C VAL A 182 -5.13 9.55 -17.53
N GLU A 183 -3.89 9.92 -17.32
CA GLU A 183 -3.51 10.82 -16.23
C GLU A 183 -3.79 12.27 -16.66
N ALA A 184 -4.62 12.96 -15.90
CA ALA A 184 -5.04 14.31 -16.19
C ALA A 184 -4.94 15.24 -14.97
N ARG A 185 -4.65 16.52 -15.21
CA ARG A 185 -4.59 17.54 -14.17
C ARG A 185 -5.00 18.90 -14.71
N TYR A 186 -5.38 19.82 -13.84
CA TYR A 186 -5.43 21.23 -14.23
C TYR A 186 -4.02 21.78 -14.50
N ALA A 187 -3.92 22.76 -15.36
CA ALA A 187 -2.63 23.32 -15.80
C ALA A 187 -1.74 23.82 -14.64
N GLU A 188 -2.35 24.26 -13.55
CA GLU A 188 -1.65 24.80 -12.38
C GLU A 188 -1.43 23.78 -11.26
N GLN A 189 -1.89 22.53 -11.44
CA GLN A 189 -1.70 21.45 -10.48
C GLN A 189 -0.42 20.65 -10.79
N ILE A 190 0.18 20.11 -9.74
CA ILE A 190 1.37 19.24 -9.83
C ILE A 190 0.96 17.77 -9.94
N TRP A 191 -0.11 17.37 -9.22
CA TRP A 191 -0.57 15.99 -9.14
C TRP A 191 -1.62 15.69 -10.21
N GLU A 192 -1.43 14.60 -10.89
CA GLU A 192 -2.34 14.03 -11.87
C GLU A 192 -3.30 13.06 -11.18
N ILE A 193 -4.48 12.91 -11.75
CA ILE A 193 -5.45 11.89 -11.35
C ILE A 193 -5.77 11.01 -12.54
N GLU A 194 -5.98 9.74 -12.27
CA GLU A 194 -6.36 8.77 -13.28
C GLU A 194 -7.85 8.92 -13.65
N VAL A 195 -8.12 8.98 -14.93
CA VAL A 195 -9.48 9.12 -15.49
C VAL A 195 -9.72 7.98 -16.47
N PRO A 196 -10.75 7.14 -16.27
CA PRO A 196 -11.08 6.09 -17.21
C PRO A 196 -11.55 6.66 -18.55
N LEU A 197 -11.11 6.06 -19.64
CA LEU A 197 -11.53 6.44 -20.98
C LEU A 197 -12.77 5.64 -21.38
N SER A 198 -13.83 6.33 -21.77
CA SER A 198 -15.03 5.72 -22.35
C SER A 198 -14.84 5.30 -23.81
N THR A 199 -13.79 5.81 -24.46
CA THR A 199 -13.40 5.47 -25.82
C THR A 199 -11.88 5.41 -25.94
N SER A 200 -11.39 4.52 -26.77
CA SER A 200 -9.95 4.44 -27.13
C SER A 200 -9.59 5.28 -28.36
N GLU A 201 -10.58 5.91 -29.01
CA GLU A 201 -10.39 6.72 -30.22
C GLU A 201 -11.17 8.04 -30.10
N PHE A 202 -10.49 9.13 -30.36
CA PHE A 202 -11.05 10.50 -30.33
C PHE A 202 -11.13 11.04 -31.75
N SER A 203 -12.33 11.46 -32.17
CA SER A 203 -12.62 11.98 -33.50
C SER A 203 -13.29 13.35 -33.50
N ALA A 204 -13.90 13.72 -32.37
CA ALA A 204 -14.70 14.92 -32.27
C ALA A 204 -14.55 15.62 -30.90
N GLN A 205 -14.87 16.91 -30.85
CA GLN A 205 -14.75 17.74 -29.64
C GLN A 205 -15.64 17.24 -28.48
N ASN A 206 -16.82 16.72 -28.76
CA ASN A 206 -17.73 16.21 -27.73
C ASN A 206 -17.14 15.04 -26.91
N GLU A 207 -16.21 14.28 -27.47
CA GLU A 207 -15.52 13.21 -26.75
C GLU A 207 -14.49 13.77 -25.77
N ILE A 208 -13.82 14.86 -26.15
CA ILE A 208 -12.92 15.60 -25.26
C ILE A 208 -13.71 16.29 -24.15
N ASP A 209 -14.86 16.87 -24.46
CA ASP A 209 -15.73 17.51 -23.48
C ASP A 209 -16.25 16.48 -22.46
N ALA A 210 -16.63 15.29 -22.92
CA ALA A 210 -17.03 14.19 -22.04
C ALA A 210 -15.88 13.71 -21.11
N LEU A 211 -14.67 13.61 -21.64
CA LEU A 211 -13.48 13.29 -20.83
C LEU A 211 -13.21 14.39 -19.78
N ALA A 212 -13.33 15.64 -20.16
CA ALA A 212 -13.17 16.76 -19.24
C ALA A 212 -14.24 16.76 -18.13
N GLU A 213 -15.48 16.43 -18.44
CA GLU A 213 -16.57 16.30 -17.45
C GLU A 213 -16.29 15.15 -16.46
N GLU A 214 -15.85 13.98 -16.94
CA GLU A 214 -15.50 12.87 -16.06
C GLU A 214 -14.29 13.21 -15.17
N PHE A 215 -13.27 13.88 -15.71
CA PHE A 215 -12.17 14.42 -14.91
C PHE A 215 -12.67 15.38 -13.82
N HIS A 216 -13.55 16.31 -14.15
CA HIS A 216 -14.09 17.26 -13.17
C HIS A 216 -14.91 16.58 -12.09
N LYS A 217 -15.62 15.51 -12.42
CA LYS A 217 -16.40 14.71 -11.47
C LYS A 217 -15.47 13.98 -10.51
N ILE A 218 -14.51 13.22 -11.01
CA ILE A 218 -13.52 12.47 -10.20
C ILE A 218 -12.72 13.44 -9.33
N HIS A 219 -12.26 14.55 -9.90
CA HIS A 219 -11.53 15.57 -9.15
C HIS A 219 -12.36 16.13 -7.98
N ARG A 220 -13.65 16.40 -8.18
CA ARG A 220 -14.54 16.85 -7.10
C ARG A 220 -14.72 15.77 -6.04
N GLU A 221 -14.90 14.52 -6.43
CA GLU A 221 -15.05 13.40 -5.49
C GLU A 221 -13.80 13.24 -4.62
N LEU A 222 -12.61 13.34 -5.20
CA LEU A 222 -11.35 13.19 -4.48
C LEU A 222 -11.04 14.40 -3.57
N PHE A 223 -11.24 15.62 -4.04
CA PHE A 223 -10.79 16.82 -3.34
C PHE A 223 -11.91 17.57 -2.59
N ALA A 224 -13.19 17.40 -2.93
CA ALA A 224 -14.28 17.99 -2.16
C ALA A 224 -14.52 17.26 -0.83
N SER A 225 -14.24 15.97 -0.74
CA SER A 225 -14.26 15.22 0.52
C SER A 225 -13.23 15.74 1.54
N MET A 226 -12.12 16.32 1.08
CA MET A 226 -11.13 16.99 1.94
C MET A 226 -11.66 18.29 2.56
N THR A 227 -12.60 18.98 1.91
CA THR A 227 -13.11 20.28 2.39
C THR A 227 -14.28 20.13 3.37
N GLU A 228 -15.03 19.05 3.32
CA GLU A 228 -16.16 18.80 4.25
C GLU A 228 -15.68 18.28 5.61
N ASN A 229 -14.57 17.57 5.67
CA ASN A 229 -13.99 17.08 6.92
C ASN A 229 -13.14 18.13 7.69
N GLN A 230 -12.98 19.35 7.16
CA GLN A 230 -12.29 20.47 7.83
C GLN A 230 -13.28 21.50 8.42
N ARG A 231 -14.57 21.24 8.46
CA ARG A 231 -15.59 22.02 9.16
C ARG A 231 -16.15 21.24 10.33
#